data_e0bfe290066b8ab016c8fb8ad1fe303f
#
_entry.id   e0bfe290066b8ab016c8fb8ad1fe303f
#
_cell.length_a   1.000
_cell.length_b   1.000
_cell.length_c   1.000
_cell.angle_alpha   90.00
_cell.angle_beta   90.00
_cell.angle_gamma   90.00
#
_symmetry.space_group_name_H-M   'P 1'
#
loop_
_entity.id
_entity.type
_entity.pdbx_description
1 polymer ?
#
loop_
_entity_poly.entity_id
_entity_poly.type
_entity_poly.pdbx_seq_one_letter_code
_entity_poly.pdbx_strand_id
1 'polypeptide(L)'
;TTLSARLEQDGKCCLLALGAFAGQFSDKRPFVAQAPKARAADQIEPIPVVEQMPPIAHQVEMRPALGALPFSGSDEAISGGWMRLNEPQRLDSAALALYCDAWLPAVFTRLTAPVGAPTVDLTIHFRDPHAALEIDPSESVLGVFRCSTAIEGFVEEDGEIWSADGRLLAQSRQLALLVEPK
;
A
#
# COMPACT_ATOMS: atom_id res chain seq x y z
N THR A 1 16.44 -11.16 -15.52
CA THR A 1 17.56 -10.64 -14.70
C THR A 1 17.11 -10.56 -13.25
N THR A 2 17.97 -11.00 -12.33
CA THR A 2 17.76 -10.83 -10.89
C THR A 2 18.79 -9.85 -10.37
N LEU A 3 18.33 -8.88 -9.57
CA LEU A 3 19.17 -7.89 -8.91
C LEU A 3 19.00 -7.99 -7.39
N SER A 4 20.04 -7.66 -6.65
CA SER A 4 19.97 -7.44 -5.22
C SER A 4 20.36 -6.00 -4.90
N ALA A 5 19.75 -5.44 -3.88
CA ALA A 5 20.06 -4.11 -3.38
C ALA A 5 20.16 -4.12 -1.85
N ARG A 6 20.90 -3.15 -1.33
CA ARG A 6 21.08 -2.94 0.09
C ARG A 6 21.04 -1.45 0.38
N LEU A 7 20.22 -1.06 1.37
CA LEU A 7 20.20 0.30 1.90
C LEU A 7 20.93 0.30 3.24
N GLU A 8 21.84 1.23 3.40
CA GLU A 8 22.61 1.40 4.64
C GLU A 8 22.54 2.85 5.14
N GLN A 9 22.54 2.99 6.45
CA GLN A 9 22.64 4.27 7.13
C GLN A 9 23.58 4.12 8.31
N ASP A 10 24.59 4.99 8.42
CA ASP A 10 25.59 4.99 9.51
C ASP A 10 26.26 3.60 9.71
N GLY A 11 26.56 2.90 8.62
CA GLY A 11 27.19 1.57 8.64
C GLY A 11 26.24 0.43 9.04
N LYS A 12 24.95 0.70 9.26
CA LYS A 12 23.93 -0.32 9.55
C LYS A 12 23.12 -0.64 8.31
N CYS A 13 22.90 -1.92 8.06
CA CYS A 13 21.96 -2.37 7.04
C CYS A 13 20.53 -2.09 7.50
N CYS A 14 19.80 -1.26 6.73
CA CYS A 14 18.42 -0.90 7.02
C CYS A 14 17.44 -1.72 6.19
N LEU A 15 17.82 -2.11 4.94
CA LEU A 15 16.97 -2.84 4.04
C LEU A 15 17.80 -3.71 3.10
N LEU A 16 17.32 -4.90 2.83
CA LEU A 16 17.78 -5.79 1.77
C LEU A 16 16.65 -6.01 0.78
N ALA A 17 16.94 -5.96 -0.51
CA ALA A 17 15.95 -6.20 -1.54
C ALA A 17 16.46 -7.16 -2.61
N LEU A 18 15.53 -7.96 -3.14
CA LEU A 18 15.73 -8.78 -4.34
C LEU A 18 14.66 -8.41 -5.36
N GLY A 19 15.06 -8.16 -6.60
CA GLY A 19 14.13 -7.86 -7.68
C GLY A 19 14.34 -8.81 -8.85
N ALA A 20 13.26 -9.42 -9.32
CA ALA A 20 13.24 -10.24 -10.54
C ALA A 20 12.64 -9.42 -11.69
N PHE A 21 13.38 -9.30 -12.78
CA PHE A 21 13.00 -8.51 -13.96
C PHE A 21 12.90 -9.42 -15.18
N ALA A 22 11.78 -9.31 -15.90
CA ALA A 22 11.54 -10.04 -17.14
C ALA A 22 11.20 -9.07 -18.27
N GLY A 23 11.37 -9.53 -19.51
CA GLY A 23 10.82 -8.82 -20.67
C GLY A 23 9.31 -9.01 -20.76
N GLN A 24 8.70 -8.30 -21.70
CA GLN A 24 7.28 -8.47 -22.00
C GLN A 24 7.02 -9.84 -22.63
N PHE A 25 6.00 -10.50 -22.15
CA PHE A 25 5.48 -11.74 -22.76
C PHE A 25 4.10 -11.46 -23.36
N SER A 26 3.81 -12.14 -24.48
CA SER A 26 2.46 -12.05 -25.05
C SER A 26 1.44 -12.63 -24.09
N ASP A 27 0.42 -11.86 -23.81
CA ASP A 27 -0.69 -12.31 -22.97
C ASP A 27 -1.65 -13.19 -23.78
N LYS A 28 -1.63 -14.50 -23.47
CA LYS A 28 -2.42 -15.49 -24.23
C LYS A 28 -3.81 -15.74 -23.64
N ARG A 29 -4.01 -15.51 -22.35
CA ARG A 29 -5.26 -15.77 -21.63
C ARG A 29 -5.38 -14.85 -20.41
N PRO A 30 -5.50 -13.53 -20.63
CA PRO A 30 -5.59 -12.59 -19.54
C PRO A 30 -6.87 -12.79 -18.75
N PHE A 31 -6.78 -12.79 -17.45
CA PHE A 31 -7.89 -12.51 -16.57
C PHE A 31 -7.39 -11.67 -15.41
N VAL A 32 -8.17 -10.72 -14.96
CA VAL A 32 -7.82 -9.82 -13.87
C VAL A 32 -9.05 -9.70 -12.96
N ALA A 33 -8.82 -9.60 -11.66
CA ALA A 33 -9.88 -9.26 -10.72
C ALA A 33 -10.50 -7.91 -11.11
N GLN A 34 -11.73 -7.70 -10.70
CA GLN A 34 -12.36 -6.40 -10.86
C GLN A 34 -11.98 -5.48 -9.71
N ALA A 35 -11.71 -4.22 -10.02
CA ALA A 35 -11.50 -3.21 -9.01
C ALA A 35 -12.71 -3.11 -8.08
N PRO A 36 -12.51 -2.98 -6.78
CA PRO A 36 -13.61 -2.80 -5.84
C PRO A 36 -14.33 -1.48 -6.13
N LYS A 37 -15.64 -1.47 -5.90
CA LYS A 37 -16.43 -0.25 -6.03
C LYS A 37 -16.11 0.68 -4.85
N ALA A 38 -15.68 1.88 -5.15
CA ALA A 38 -15.40 2.94 -4.19
C ALA A 38 -16.12 4.23 -4.61
N ARG A 39 -16.43 5.11 -3.65
CA ARG A 39 -16.87 6.47 -3.98
C ARG A 39 -15.71 7.21 -4.63
N ALA A 40 -16.01 8.17 -5.51
CA ALA A 40 -14.98 8.97 -6.15
C ALA A 40 -14.16 9.79 -5.12
N ALA A 41 -12.88 10.00 -5.42
CA ALA A 41 -11.95 10.64 -4.49
C ALA A 41 -12.40 12.06 -4.08
N ASP A 42 -12.97 12.82 -5.00
CA ASP A 42 -13.49 14.18 -4.79
C ASP A 42 -14.71 14.25 -3.86
N GLN A 43 -15.35 13.10 -3.58
CA GLN A 43 -16.49 12.98 -2.68
C GLN A 43 -16.13 12.57 -1.26
N ILE A 44 -14.84 12.46 -0.95
CA ILE A 44 -14.35 11.94 0.32
C ILE A 44 -13.33 12.92 0.89
N GLU A 45 -13.53 13.34 2.13
CA GLU A 45 -12.55 14.17 2.83
C GLU A 45 -11.29 13.38 3.15
N PRO A 46 -10.10 13.99 3.00
CA PRO A 46 -8.86 13.34 3.35
C PRO A 46 -8.75 13.08 4.85
N ILE A 47 -8.01 12.04 5.22
CA ILE A 47 -7.65 11.78 6.61
C ILE A 47 -6.78 12.95 7.10
N PRO A 48 -7.14 13.61 8.21
CA PRO A 48 -6.30 14.67 8.76
C PRO A 48 -4.98 14.10 9.25
N VAL A 49 -3.87 14.71 8.81
CA VAL A 49 -2.54 14.34 9.29
C VAL A 49 -2.28 15.02 10.62
N VAL A 50 -1.89 14.24 11.63
CA VAL A 50 -1.53 14.73 12.96
C VAL A 50 -0.04 14.52 13.23
N GLU A 51 0.54 15.34 14.12
CA GLU A 51 1.98 15.38 14.40
C GLU A 51 2.58 14.01 14.81
N GLN A 52 1.77 13.17 15.45
CA GLN A 52 2.18 11.85 15.94
C GLN A 52 2.26 10.79 14.84
N MET A 53 1.76 11.08 13.64
CA MET A 53 1.85 10.15 12.50
C MET A 53 3.30 10.05 11.99
N PRO A 54 3.69 8.91 11.39
CA PRO A 54 5.00 8.76 10.76
C PRO A 54 5.22 9.84 9.68
N PRO A 55 6.47 10.29 9.46
CA PRO A 55 6.78 11.34 8.49
C PRO A 55 6.23 11.10 7.09
N ILE A 56 6.11 9.84 6.67
CA ILE A 56 5.54 9.49 5.36
C ILE A 56 4.08 9.91 5.21
N ALA A 57 3.29 9.89 6.28
CA ALA A 57 1.89 10.32 6.26
C ALA A 57 1.73 11.80 5.88
N HIS A 58 2.76 12.62 6.09
CA HIS A 58 2.77 14.02 5.68
C HIS A 58 3.05 14.23 4.18
N GLN A 59 3.42 13.16 3.47
CA GLN A 59 3.73 13.19 2.04
C GLN A 59 2.61 12.63 1.17
N VAL A 60 1.65 11.91 1.75
CA VAL A 60 0.59 11.21 1.03
C VAL A 60 -0.78 11.68 1.49
N GLU A 61 -1.57 12.22 0.58
CA GLU A 61 -3.00 12.46 0.83
C GLU A 61 -3.75 11.12 0.77
N MET A 62 -4.52 10.81 1.81
CA MET A 62 -5.30 9.57 1.93
C MET A 62 -6.78 9.89 2.13
N ARG A 63 -7.67 9.29 1.32
CA ARG A 63 -9.12 9.45 1.40
C ARG A 63 -9.78 8.09 1.62
N PRO A 64 -10.30 7.79 2.83
CA PRO A 64 -10.82 6.45 3.16
C PRO A 64 -12.11 6.15 2.37
N ALA A 65 -12.09 5.11 1.55
CA ALA A 65 -13.19 4.73 0.67
C ALA A 65 -13.71 3.31 0.91
N LEU A 66 -12.93 2.47 1.57
CA LEU A 66 -13.20 1.04 1.76
C LEU A 66 -12.89 0.61 3.19
N GLY A 67 -13.69 -0.32 3.70
CA GLY A 67 -13.52 -0.89 5.04
C GLY A 67 -13.89 0.07 6.17
N ALA A 68 -13.41 -0.26 7.37
CA ALA A 68 -13.63 0.52 8.58
C ALA A 68 -12.47 1.50 8.83
N LEU A 69 -12.71 2.47 9.71
CA LEU A 69 -11.63 3.36 10.17
C LEU A 69 -10.69 2.63 11.13
N PRO A 70 -9.42 3.03 11.22
CA PRO A 70 -8.50 2.49 12.21
C PRO A 70 -9.05 2.62 13.64
N PHE A 71 -8.77 1.62 14.46
CA PHE A 71 -9.11 1.54 15.87
C PHE A 71 -10.62 1.57 16.19
N SER A 72 -11.45 1.17 15.22
CA SER A 72 -12.92 1.12 15.37
C SER A 72 -13.44 -0.20 15.96
N GLY A 73 -12.61 -1.21 16.14
CA GLY A 73 -13.02 -2.53 16.65
C GLY A 73 -13.90 -3.30 15.66
N SER A 74 -13.66 -3.13 14.36
CA SER A 74 -14.38 -3.85 13.30
C SER A 74 -14.13 -5.35 13.35
N ASP A 75 -15.11 -6.14 12.93
CA ASP A 75 -14.95 -7.61 12.78
C ASP A 75 -14.11 -7.99 11.56
N GLU A 76 -13.91 -7.07 10.61
CA GLU A 76 -13.13 -7.29 9.40
C GLU A 76 -11.88 -6.40 9.38
N ALA A 77 -10.74 -6.97 9.01
CA ALA A 77 -9.52 -6.24 8.76
C ALA A 77 -9.39 -5.90 7.27
N ILE A 78 -10.22 -4.97 6.83
CA ILE A 78 -10.21 -4.40 5.48
C ILE A 78 -10.11 -2.89 5.61
N SER A 79 -9.17 -2.30 4.90
CA SER A 79 -8.97 -0.85 4.84
C SER A 79 -8.52 -0.46 3.44
N GLY A 80 -8.87 0.74 3.02
CA GLY A 80 -8.41 1.24 1.74
C GLY A 80 -9.08 2.54 1.33
N GLY A 81 -8.55 3.11 0.28
CA GLY A 81 -9.04 4.35 -0.26
C GLY A 81 -8.10 4.95 -1.29
N TRP A 82 -8.37 6.18 -1.63
CA TRP A 82 -7.62 6.91 -2.63
C TRP A 82 -6.36 7.52 -2.01
N MET A 83 -5.25 7.35 -2.71
CA MET A 83 -3.95 7.88 -2.32
C MET A 83 -3.33 8.66 -3.46
N ARG A 84 -2.63 9.75 -3.12
CA ARG A 84 -1.71 10.45 -4.02
C ARG A 84 -0.61 11.13 -3.22
N LEU A 85 0.54 11.33 -3.84
CA LEU A 85 1.58 12.18 -3.26
C LEU A 85 1.13 13.65 -3.26
N ASN A 86 1.44 14.38 -2.20
CA ASN A 86 1.16 15.82 -2.10
C ASN A 86 1.92 16.61 -3.16
N GLU A 87 3.16 16.19 -3.45
CA GLU A 87 3.92 16.67 -4.59
C GLU A 87 3.73 15.69 -5.76
N PRO A 88 3.02 16.06 -6.83
CA PRO A 88 2.75 15.17 -7.95
C PRO A 88 4.03 14.61 -8.56
N GLN A 89 4.12 13.30 -8.64
CA GLN A 89 5.25 12.59 -9.24
C GLN A 89 4.74 11.53 -10.20
N ARG A 90 5.57 11.23 -11.20
CA ARG A 90 5.27 10.16 -12.14
C ARG A 90 5.07 8.84 -11.41
N LEU A 91 4.03 8.11 -11.76
CA LEU A 91 3.69 6.83 -11.15
C LEU A 91 4.57 5.72 -11.75
N ASP A 92 5.82 5.70 -11.36
CA ASP A 92 6.78 4.66 -11.71
C ASP A 92 6.79 3.50 -10.70
N SER A 93 7.69 2.53 -10.87
CA SER A 93 7.79 1.39 -9.97
C SER A 93 8.18 1.79 -8.54
N ALA A 94 8.90 2.89 -8.34
CA ALA A 94 9.25 3.37 -7.01
C ALA A 94 8.03 3.98 -6.30
N ALA A 95 7.23 4.78 -7.01
CA ALA A 95 5.98 5.33 -6.50
C ALA A 95 4.95 4.21 -6.22
N LEU A 96 4.84 3.21 -7.09
CA LEU A 96 3.99 2.03 -6.84
C LEU A 96 4.44 1.26 -5.59
N ALA A 97 5.75 1.07 -5.41
CA ALA A 97 6.28 0.41 -4.22
C ALA A 97 5.95 1.20 -2.94
N LEU A 98 6.05 2.52 -2.98
CA LEU A 98 5.65 3.39 -1.88
C LEU A 98 4.17 3.23 -1.57
N TYR A 99 3.28 3.24 -2.56
CA TYR A 99 1.84 3.09 -2.33
C TYR A 99 1.47 1.70 -1.78
N CYS A 100 2.25 0.66 -2.03
CA CYS A 100 2.05 -0.66 -1.44
C CYS A 100 2.31 -0.70 0.07
N ASP A 101 2.97 0.32 0.64
CA ASP A 101 3.34 0.41 2.07
C ASP A 101 2.84 1.71 2.75
N ALA A 102 2.24 2.62 2.00
CA ALA A 102 1.88 3.93 2.53
C ALA A 102 0.56 3.96 3.29
N TRP A 103 -0.36 3.04 3.03
CA TRP A 103 -1.66 3.01 3.68
C TRP A 103 -1.56 2.55 5.13
N LEU A 104 -2.55 2.94 5.95
CA LEU A 104 -2.67 2.47 7.33
C LEU A 104 -2.98 0.97 7.34
N PRO A 105 -2.23 0.15 8.13
CA PRO A 105 -2.42 -1.30 8.16
C PRO A 105 -3.87 -1.72 8.39
N ALA A 106 -4.38 -2.65 7.59
CA ALA A 106 -5.76 -3.11 7.65
C ALA A 106 -6.12 -3.72 9.01
N VAL A 107 -5.17 -4.34 9.70
CA VAL A 107 -5.36 -4.87 11.05
C VAL A 107 -5.78 -3.80 12.05
N PHE A 108 -5.42 -2.53 11.84
CA PHE A 108 -5.81 -1.43 12.73
C PHE A 108 -7.33 -1.25 12.83
N THR A 109 -8.09 -1.66 11.82
CA THR A 109 -9.55 -1.57 11.86
C THR A 109 -10.15 -2.47 12.94
N ARG A 110 -9.51 -3.59 13.28
CA ARG A 110 -9.95 -4.54 14.32
C ARG A 110 -9.56 -4.13 15.74
N LEU A 111 -8.56 -3.28 15.85
CA LEU A 111 -8.06 -2.83 17.14
C LEU A 111 -8.93 -1.68 17.69
N THR A 112 -8.82 -1.45 19.00
CA THR A 112 -9.51 -0.33 19.69
C THR A 112 -8.53 0.67 20.31
N ALA A 113 -7.23 0.39 20.20
CA ALA A 113 -6.17 1.25 20.71
C ALA A 113 -5.00 1.30 19.70
N PRO A 114 -4.31 2.43 19.59
CA PRO A 114 -3.15 2.56 18.71
C PRO A 114 -2.00 1.62 19.09
N VAL A 115 -1.40 1.00 18.07
CA VAL A 115 -0.17 0.19 18.16
C VAL A 115 0.73 0.53 16.97
N GLY A 116 2.01 0.17 17.04
CA GLY A 116 2.89 0.17 15.89
C GLY A 116 2.77 -1.13 15.09
N ALA A 117 3.04 -1.08 13.79
CA ALA A 117 3.09 -2.26 12.93
C ALA A 117 4.30 -2.17 11.97
N PRO A 118 5.55 -2.17 12.48
CA PRO A 118 6.72 -2.12 11.60
C PRO A 118 6.76 -3.35 10.69
N THR A 119 7.10 -3.10 9.42
CA THR A 119 7.26 -4.10 8.39
C THR A 119 8.44 -5.02 8.68
N VAL A 120 8.25 -6.33 8.57
CA VAL A 120 9.29 -7.36 8.62
C VAL A 120 9.76 -7.69 7.21
N ASP A 121 8.83 -7.96 6.30
CA ASP A 121 9.10 -8.11 4.87
C ASP A 121 7.93 -7.59 4.03
N LEU A 122 8.23 -7.25 2.78
CA LEU A 122 7.24 -6.79 1.80
C LEU A 122 7.61 -7.34 0.42
N THR A 123 6.71 -8.10 -0.17
CA THR A 123 6.81 -8.57 -1.55
C THR A 123 5.85 -7.78 -2.43
N ILE A 124 6.33 -7.28 -3.57
CA ILE A 124 5.52 -6.50 -4.52
C ILE A 124 5.59 -7.13 -5.90
N HIS A 125 4.43 -7.31 -6.54
CA HIS A 125 4.29 -7.72 -7.92
C HIS A 125 3.75 -6.54 -8.75
N PHE A 126 4.61 -5.94 -9.57
CA PHE A 126 4.20 -4.91 -10.52
C PHE A 126 3.42 -5.55 -11.66
N ARG A 127 2.13 -5.26 -11.79
CA ARG A 127 1.21 -5.93 -12.71
C ARG A 127 1.12 -5.21 -14.06
N ASP A 128 1.04 -3.89 -14.03
CA ASP A 128 1.01 -3.06 -15.24
C ASP A 128 1.81 -1.75 -15.04
N PRO A 129 3.16 -1.84 -15.00
CA PRO A 129 3.99 -0.66 -14.80
C PRO A 129 3.95 0.29 -16.00
N HIS A 130 3.58 -0.19 -17.19
CA HIS A 130 3.44 0.68 -18.37
C HIS A 130 2.18 1.53 -18.29
N ALA A 131 1.05 0.92 -17.92
CA ALA A 131 -0.19 1.68 -17.70
C ALA A 131 -0.03 2.70 -16.57
N ALA A 132 0.72 2.36 -15.51
CA ALA A 132 1.00 3.29 -14.43
C ALA A 132 1.71 4.56 -14.91
N LEU A 133 2.65 4.44 -15.84
CA LEU A 133 3.40 5.57 -16.39
C LEU A 133 2.56 6.51 -17.29
N GLU A 134 1.38 6.09 -17.73
CA GLU A 134 0.43 6.87 -18.52
C GLU A 134 -0.55 7.68 -17.65
N ILE A 135 -0.62 7.40 -16.34
CA ILE A 135 -1.49 8.08 -15.39
C ILE A 135 -0.94 9.48 -15.10
N ASP A 136 -1.84 10.49 -15.06
CA ASP A 136 -1.45 11.83 -14.68
C ASP A 136 -0.89 11.84 -13.25
N PRO A 137 0.28 12.47 -13.01
CA PRO A 137 0.89 12.52 -11.68
C PRO A 137 0.01 13.08 -10.56
N SER A 138 -1.01 13.86 -10.90
CA SER A 138 -1.98 14.40 -9.92
C SER A 138 -3.17 13.49 -9.63
N GLU A 139 -3.35 12.42 -10.40
CA GLU A 139 -4.42 11.46 -10.17
C GLU A 139 -4.15 10.60 -8.93
N SER A 140 -5.24 10.23 -8.24
CA SER A 140 -5.18 9.29 -7.12
C SER A 140 -5.24 7.85 -7.60
N VAL A 141 -4.54 6.96 -6.92
CA VAL A 141 -4.69 5.51 -7.04
C VAL A 141 -5.56 4.97 -5.91
N LEU A 142 -6.28 3.88 -6.16
CA LEU A 142 -7.07 3.20 -5.13
C LEU A 142 -6.24 2.07 -4.52
N GLY A 143 -5.89 2.19 -3.24
CA GLY A 143 -5.30 1.12 -2.44
C GLY A 143 -6.37 0.31 -1.72
N VAL A 144 -6.18 -1.01 -1.68
CA VAL A 144 -7.05 -1.93 -0.94
C VAL A 144 -6.19 -2.91 -0.18
N PHE A 145 -6.36 -2.97 1.14
CA PHE A 145 -5.54 -3.78 2.02
C PHE A 145 -6.41 -4.68 2.88
N ARG A 146 -5.98 -5.93 3.06
CA ARG A 146 -6.70 -6.96 3.82
C ARG A 146 -5.73 -7.76 4.67
N CYS A 147 -6.09 -7.94 5.94
CA CYS A 147 -5.36 -8.83 6.86
C CYS A 147 -6.29 -9.98 7.24
N SER A 148 -5.92 -11.20 6.90
CA SER A 148 -6.70 -12.40 7.25
C SER A 148 -6.13 -13.14 8.45
N THR A 149 -4.89 -12.87 8.84
CA THR A 149 -4.17 -13.62 9.88
C THR A 149 -3.39 -12.70 10.80
N ALA A 150 -3.60 -12.87 12.11
CA ALA A 150 -2.83 -12.24 13.18
C ALA A 150 -2.54 -13.28 14.25
N ILE A 151 -1.29 -13.73 14.38
CA ILE A 151 -0.85 -14.79 15.30
C ILE A 151 0.47 -14.39 15.94
N GLU A 152 0.57 -14.51 17.26
CA GLU A 152 1.78 -14.22 18.04
C GLU A 152 2.37 -12.81 17.79
N GLY A 153 1.49 -11.83 17.53
CA GLY A 153 1.87 -10.47 17.22
C GLY A 153 2.26 -10.24 15.76
N PHE A 154 2.45 -11.28 14.96
CA PHE A 154 2.65 -11.14 13.52
C PHE A 154 1.33 -11.04 12.79
N VAL A 155 1.28 -10.11 11.84
CA VAL A 155 0.13 -9.87 10.96
C VAL A 155 0.59 -9.93 9.51
N GLU A 156 -0.18 -10.61 8.66
CA GLU A 156 0.04 -10.55 7.23
C GLU A 156 -0.99 -9.62 6.58
N GLU A 157 -0.60 -8.95 5.52
CA GLU A 157 -1.46 -8.04 4.79
C GLU A 157 -1.28 -8.22 3.30
N ASP A 158 -2.38 -8.43 2.58
CA ASP A 158 -2.45 -8.39 1.13
C ASP A 158 -2.89 -7.00 0.68
N GLY A 159 -2.14 -6.42 -0.27
CA GLY A 159 -2.40 -5.11 -0.85
C GLY A 159 -2.65 -5.18 -2.36
N GLU A 160 -3.51 -4.30 -2.85
CA GLU A 160 -3.78 -4.09 -4.28
C GLU A 160 -3.79 -2.59 -4.57
N ILE A 161 -3.10 -2.18 -5.63
CA ILE A 161 -3.09 -0.81 -6.11
C ILE A 161 -3.75 -0.76 -7.48
N TRP A 162 -4.80 0.04 -7.61
CA TRP A 162 -5.63 0.19 -8.79
C TRP A 162 -5.58 1.63 -9.31
N SER A 163 -5.63 1.79 -10.62
CA SER A 163 -5.89 3.10 -11.23
C SER A 163 -7.37 3.50 -11.06
N ALA A 164 -7.67 4.76 -11.29
CA ALA A 164 -9.04 5.27 -11.20
C ALA A 164 -9.98 4.65 -12.25
N ASP A 165 -9.45 4.23 -13.39
CA ASP A 165 -10.18 3.53 -14.46
C ASP A 165 -10.27 2.00 -14.25
N GLY A 166 -9.76 1.47 -13.12
CA GLY A 166 -9.92 0.08 -12.70
C GLY A 166 -8.86 -0.89 -13.23
N ARG A 167 -7.68 -0.41 -13.64
CA ARG A 167 -6.53 -1.26 -13.98
C ARG A 167 -5.75 -1.65 -12.72
N LEU A 168 -5.41 -2.92 -12.56
CA LEU A 168 -4.57 -3.42 -11.48
C LEU A 168 -3.10 -3.10 -11.77
N LEU A 169 -2.51 -2.20 -10.99
CA LEU A 169 -1.14 -1.71 -11.19
C LEU A 169 -0.11 -2.51 -10.42
N ALA A 170 -0.40 -2.85 -9.16
CA ALA A 170 0.48 -3.63 -8.30
C ALA A 170 -0.31 -4.47 -7.30
N GLN A 171 0.32 -5.54 -6.82
CA GLN A 171 -0.15 -6.34 -5.69
C GLN A 171 1.02 -6.51 -4.72
N SER A 172 0.72 -6.50 -3.41
CA SER A 172 1.72 -6.71 -2.37
C SER A 172 1.26 -7.75 -1.37
N ARG A 173 2.25 -8.36 -0.71
CA ARG A 173 2.06 -9.11 0.53
C ARG A 173 3.12 -8.68 1.53
N GLN A 174 2.67 -8.32 2.72
CA GLN A 174 3.50 -7.80 3.80
C GLN A 174 3.35 -8.69 5.04
N LEU A 175 4.45 -8.89 5.74
CA LEU A 175 4.46 -9.36 7.12
C LEU A 175 4.88 -8.20 8.02
N ALA A 176 4.09 -7.90 9.04
CA ALA A 176 4.40 -6.89 10.04
C ALA A 176 4.30 -7.45 11.45
N LEU A 177 4.91 -6.76 12.41
CA LEU A 177 4.86 -7.12 13.83
C LEU A 177 4.10 -6.04 14.61
N LEU A 178 3.06 -6.41 15.33
CA LEU A 178 2.38 -5.48 16.25
C LEU A 178 3.26 -5.20 17.46
N VAL A 179 3.49 -3.92 17.73
CA VAL A 179 4.31 -3.45 18.86
C VAL A 179 3.52 -2.44 19.68
N GLU A 180 3.53 -2.62 21.00
CA GLU A 180 2.92 -1.67 21.91
C GLU A 180 3.65 -0.31 21.86
N PRO A 181 2.93 0.81 21.98
CA PRO A 181 3.55 2.11 22.10
C PRO A 181 4.45 2.15 23.34
N LYS A 182 5.62 2.77 23.18
CA LYS A 182 6.54 2.98 24.32
C LYS A 182 6.09 4.16 25.16
#